data_e0cfafd488d062b6597b5e57451843f7
#
_entry.id   e0cfafd488d062b6597b5e57451843f7
#
_cell.length_a   1.000
_cell.length_b   1.000
_cell.length_c   1.000
_cell.angle_alpha   90.00
_cell.angle_beta   90.00
_cell.angle_gamma   90.00
#
_symmetry.space_group_name_H-M   'P 1'
#
loop_
_entity.id
_entity.type
_entity.pdbx_description
1 polymer ?
#
loop_
_entity_poly.entity_id
_entity_poly.type
_entity_poly.pdbx_seq_one_letter_code
_entity_poly.pdbx_strand_id
1 'polypeptide(L)'
;MKYRRLGKTGLHVSSVGIGTWQLGNHWGKQFEQDEVNNIFARASELGINLVDTAECYGHHVSENFIGQALASSRDRWIIATKFGHNRRSELPGEAHWQADQVRLQLEASLHALKTDYIDIYQFHSGTREQLDNDDLWTMLNKQVQAGKVRYLGISIGQPSQLYQVDRATALGVSVIQTIYNAINNKAAETVLPSCQRQDLGVLARVPLASGFLSGKYQPDAQFPVNDVRAERKPEVNQQQITQALAVLENVPANVEPASWACAWCLQHPAISSVIPGIKTIEQLQINAAGADL
;
A
#
# COMPACT_ATOMS: atom_id res chain seq x y z
N MET A 1 -3.55 19.63 -1.02
CA MET A 1 -3.10 18.34 -0.37
C MET A 1 -2.79 18.60 1.08
N LYS A 2 -3.39 17.84 2.00
CA LYS A 2 -3.11 17.88 3.44
C LYS A 2 -2.02 16.87 3.79
N TYR A 3 -1.24 17.15 4.86
CA TYR A 3 -0.21 16.24 5.36
C TYR A 3 -0.54 15.80 6.78
N ARG A 4 -0.18 14.56 7.11
CA ARG A 4 -0.40 13.98 8.44
C ARG A 4 0.89 13.33 8.95
N ARG A 5 1.09 13.37 10.25
CA ARG A 5 2.20 12.68 10.89
C ARG A 5 2.01 11.15 10.76
N LEU A 6 3.05 10.46 10.34
CA LEU A 6 3.06 9.00 10.23
C LEU A 6 3.50 8.38 11.57
N GLY A 7 2.64 8.46 12.56
CA GLY A 7 2.90 7.96 13.90
C GLY A 7 4.26 8.41 14.47
N LYS A 8 4.88 7.56 15.28
CA LYS A 8 6.18 7.81 15.93
C LYS A 8 7.37 7.97 14.98
N THR A 9 7.20 7.76 13.67
CA THR A 9 8.27 8.03 12.68
C THR A 9 8.61 9.51 12.58
N GLY A 10 7.69 10.41 12.91
CA GLY A 10 7.83 11.85 12.71
C GLY A 10 7.74 12.30 11.25
N LEU A 11 7.65 11.38 10.28
CA LEU A 11 7.47 11.73 8.86
C LEU A 11 6.10 12.39 8.64
N HIS A 12 6.06 13.39 7.78
CA HIS A 12 4.83 14.02 7.31
C HIS A 12 4.51 13.50 5.91
N VAL A 13 3.48 12.67 5.81
CA VAL A 13 3.00 12.07 4.56
C VAL A 13 1.78 12.80 4.03
N SER A 14 1.65 12.89 2.70
CA SER A 14 0.40 13.32 2.07
C SER A 14 -0.73 12.42 2.50
N SER A 15 -1.90 12.98 2.84
CA SER A 15 -3.06 12.21 3.30
C SER A 15 -3.57 11.23 2.24
N VAL A 16 -3.28 11.49 0.95
CA VAL A 16 -3.44 10.54 -0.15
C VAL A 16 -2.07 10.27 -0.77
N GLY A 17 -1.63 9.03 -0.74
CA GLY A 17 -0.43 8.53 -1.41
C GLY A 17 -0.79 7.76 -2.69
N ILE A 18 0.20 7.09 -3.27
CA ILE A 18 0.04 6.27 -4.47
C ILE A 18 0.26 4.79 -4.13
N GLY A 19 -0.75 3.93 -4.36
CA GLY A 19 -0.58 2.49 -4.42
C GLY A 19 -0.21 2.06 -5.83
N THR A 20 0.82 1.23 -5.98
CA THR A 20 1.41 0.92 -7.29
C THR A 20 1.29 -0.56 -7.69
N TRP A 21 0.42 -1.33 -7.07
CA TRP A 21 0.21 -2.72 -7.48
C TRP A 21 -0.18 -2.84 -8.97
N GLN A 22 -0.86 -1.82 -9.51
CA GLN A 22 -1.24 -1.75 -10.91
C GLN A 22 -0.02 -1.71 -11.85
N LEU A 23 1.08 -1.09 -11.44
CA LEU A 23 2.33 -1.03 -12.21
C LEU A 23 3.03 -2.39 -12.34
N GLY A 24 2.65 -3.38 -11.52
CA GLY A 24 3.12 -4.76 -11.62
C GLY A 24 2.43 -5.60 -12.72
N ASN A 25 1.62 -4.97 -13.60
CA ASN A 25 0.95 -5.62 -14.75
C ASN A 25 -0.13 -6.67 -14.40
N HIS A 26 -0.67 -6.64 -13.16
CA HIS A 26 -1.67 -7.61 -12.68
C HIS A 26 -3.12 -7.08 -12.65
N TRP A 27 -3.37 -5.93 -13.29
CA TRP A 27 -4.65 -5.24 -13.24
C TRP A 27 -5.23 -4.93 -14.62
N GLY A 28 -4.96 -5.80 -15.61
CA GLY A 28 -5.51 -5.66 -16.96
C GLY A 28 -4.86 -4.56 -17.81
N LYS A 29 -3.76 -3.97 -17.35
CA LYS A 29 -3.01 -2.93 -18.07
C LYS A 29 -1.50 -3.16 -17.91
N GLN A 30 -0.77 -2.97 -19.01
CA GLN A 30 0.68 -2.81 -19.02
C GLN A 30 1.01 -1.32 -19.09
N PHE A 31 2.18 -0.95 -18.57
CA PHE A 31 2.63 0.43 -18.50
C PHE A 31 3.94 0.61 -19.25
N GLU A 32 4.11 1.79 -19.82
CA GLU A 32 5.38 2.26 -20.35
C GLU A 32 6.02 3.28 -19.41
N GLN A 33 7.35 3.39 -19.43
CA GLN A 33 8.08 4.26 -18.49
C GLN A 33 7.63 5.73 -18.57
N ASP A 34 7.43 6.26 -19.79
CA ASP A 34 7.01 7.65 -19.96
C ASP A 34 5.63 7.93 -19.37
N GLU A 35 4.72 6.97 -19.44
CA GLU A 35 3.42 7.09 -18.80
C GLU A 35 3.56 7.18 -17.28
N VAL A 36 4.42 6.32 -16.69
CA VAL A 36 4.69 6.34 -15.26
C VAL A 36 5.38 7.64 -14.85
N ASN A 37 6.36 8.12 -15.63
CA ASN A 37 7.01 9.40 -15.40
C ASN A 37 6.00 10.56 -15.33
N ASN A 38 5.05 10.60 -16.27
CA ASN A 38 3.99 11.61 -16.29
C ASN A 38 3.06 11.53 -15.09
N ILE A 39 2.72 10.31 -14.65
CA ILE A 39 1.91 10.09 -13.44
C ILE A 39 2.65 10.65 -12.19
N PHE A 40 3.94 10.34 -12.03
CA PHE A 40 4.71 10.81 -10.86
C PHE A 40 5.02 12.30 -10.90
N ALA A 41 5.25 12.88 -12.11
CA ALA A 41 5.35 14.33 -12.27
C ALA A 41 4.06 15.02 -11.82
N ARG A 42 2.90 14.53 -12.26
CA ARG A 42 1.61 15.07 -11.85
C ARG A 42 1.34 14.88 -10.36
N ALA A 43 1.75 13.76 -9.79
CA ALA A 43 1.64 13.51 -8.35
C ALA A 43 2.43 14.53 -7.53
N SER A 44 3.65 14.85 -7.96
CA SER A 44 4.49 15.89 -7.33
C SER A 44 3.83 17.26 -7.38
N GLU A 45 3.22 17.64 -8.52
CA GLU A 45 2.47 18.90 -8.65
C GLU A 45 1.25 18.97 -7.71
N LEU A 46 0.60 17.84 -7.45
CA LEU A 46 -0.51 17.72 -6.51
C LEU A 46 -0.05 17.70 -5.04
N GLY A 47 1.26 17.70 -4.78
CA GLY A 47 1.84 17.64 -3.44
C GLY A 47 1.81 16.26 -2.80
N ILE A 48 1.69 15.20 -3.59
CA ILE A 48 1.81 13.82 -3.11
C ILE A 48 3.29 13.52 -2.88
N ASN A 49 3.62 12.94 -1.70
CA ASN A 49 4.99 12.59 -1.34
C ASN A 49 5.14 11.15 -0.83
N LEU A 50 4.08 10.34 -0.88
CA LEU A 50 4.08 8.94 -0.43
C LEU A 50 3.76 8.01 -1.59
N VAL A 51 4.60 6.99 -1.80
CA VAL A 51 4.35 5.88 -2.71
C VAL A 51 4.51 4.55 -2.00
N ASP A 52 3.56 3.64 -2.21
CA ASP A 52 3.59 2.26 -1.71
C ASP A 52 3.72 1.26 -2.86
N THR A 53 4.72 0.42 -2.79
CA THR A 53 5.03 -0.64 -3.75
C THR A 53 5.35 -1.96 -3.04
N ALA A 54 5.82 -2.97 -3.78
CA ALA A 54 6.36 -4.22 -3.25
C ALA A 54 7.24 -4.92 -4.30
N GLU A 55 8.19 -5.73 -3.84
CA GLU A 55 9.05 -6.58 -4.71
C GLU A 55 8.21 -7.53 -5.58
N CYS A 56 7.12 -8.06 -5.02
CA CYS A 56 6.24 -9.00 -5.72
C CYS A 56 5.30 -8.34 -6.76
N TYR A 57 5.31 -7.00 -6.89
CA TYR A 57 4.53 -6.32 -7.91
C TYR A 57 5.24 -6.40 -9.26
N GLY A 58 5.02 -7.53 -9.96
CA GLY A 58 5.65 -7.85 -11.23
C GLY A 58 7.14 -8.19 -11.12
N HIS A 59 7.61 -8.78 -10.00
CA HIS A 59 9.03 -9.04 -9.75
C HIS A 59 9.90 -7.81 -9.96
N HIS A 60 9.77 -6.85 -9.06
CA HIS A 60 10.44 -5.55 -9.09
C HIS A 60 10.05 -4.63 -10.27
N VAL A 61 9.13 -5.01 -11.17
CA VAL A 61 8.69 -4.15 -12.28
C VAL A 61 8.17 -2.82 -11.76
N SER A 62 7.28 -2.84 -10.76
CA SER A 62 6.76 -1.62 -10.14
C SER A 62 7.87 -0.78 -9.50
N GLU A 63 8.80 -1.40 -8.76
CA GLU A 63 9.95 -0.72 -8.15
C GLU A 63 10.88 -0.10 -9.20
N ASN A 64 11.15 -0.80 -10.31
CA ASN A 64 11.95 -0.27 -11.41
C ASN A 64 11.32 0.97 -12.06
N PHE A 65 10.02 0.95 -12.31
CA PHE A 65 9.30 2.12 -12.82
C PHE A 65 9.43 3.31 -11.87
N ILE A 66 9.23 3.09 -10.56
CA ILE A 66 9.32 4.12 -9.53
C ILE A 66 10.76 4.66 -9.45
N GLY A 67 11.76 3.78 -9.41
CA GLY A 67 13.17 4.16 -9.33
C GLY A 67 13.60 5.05 -10.49
N GLN A 68 13.10 4.81 -11.70
CA GLN A 68 13.34 5.66 -12.86
C GLN A 68 12.59 6.99 -12.77
N ALA A 69 11.30 6.96 -12.41
CA ALA A 69 10.47 8.15 -12.33
C ALA A 69 10.95 9.14 -11.24
N LEU A 70 11.53 8.63 -10.16
CA LEU A 70 11.96 9.44 -9.00
C LEU A 70 13.47 9.71 -8.94
N ALA A 71 14.25 9.29 -9.90
CA ALA A 71 15.72 9.37 -9.88
C ALA A 71 16.26 10.78 -9.57
N SER A 72 15.61 11.84 -10.06
CA SER A 72 16.00 13.23 -9.84
C SER A 72 15.36 13.91 -8.62
N SER A 73 14.48 13.22 -7.89
CA SER A 73 13.68 13.79 -6.82
C SER A 73 13.44 12.82 -5.66
N ARG A 74 14.32 11.81 -5.49
CA ARG A 74 14.20 10.74 -4.49
C ARG A 74 13.98 11.28 -3.07
N ASP A 75 14.66 12.34 -2.72
CA ASP A 75 14.62 12.99 -1.42
C ASP A 75 13.27 13.64 -1.06
N ARG A 76 12.44 13.91 -2.06
CA ARG A 76 11.08 14.46 -1.88
C ARG A 76 10.03 13.38 -1.61
N TRP A 77 10.39 12.10 -1.76
CA TRP A 77 9.46 11.01 -1.67
C TRP A 77 9.71 10.10 -0.48
N ILE A 78 8.65 9.69 0.15
CA ILE A 78 8.62 8.62 1.14
C ILE A 78 8.23 7.34 0.40
N ILE A 79 9.18 6.43 0.25
CA ILE A 79 8.97 5.15 -0.44
C ILE A 79 8.72 4.05 0.59
N ALA A 80 7.54 3.44 0.51
CA ALA A 80 7.19 2.24 1.24
C ALA A 80 7.25 1.04 0.29
N THR A 81 8.09 0.05 0.57
CA THR A 81 8.08 -1.24 -0.14
C THR A 81 8.02 -2.40 0.85
N LYS A 82 7.98 -3.64 0.36
CA LYS A 82 7.63 -4.80 1.16
C LYS A 82 8.52 -6.00 0.80
N PHE A 83 8.56 -7.01 1.67
CA PHE A 83 9.30 -8.26 1.49
C PHE A 83 8.50 -9.48 1.90
N GLY A 84 8.92 -10.64 1.41
CA GLY A 84 8.46 -11.96 1.86
C GLY A 84 7.29 -12.55 1.09
N HIS A 85 6.63 -11.81 0.21
CA HIS A 85 5.44 -12.26 -0.51
C HIS A 85 5.73 -12.60 -1.97
N ASN A 86 6.54 -13.61 -2.23
CA ASN A 86 6.83 -14.01 -3.60
C ASN A 86 5.75 -14.95 -4.17
N ARG A 87 4.71 -14.38 -4.77
CA ARG A 87 3.61 -15.15 -5.38
C ARG A 87 3.97 -15.85 -6.69
N ARG A 88 5.11 -15.54 -7.32
CA ARG A 88 5.47 -16.00 -8.66
C ARG A 88 6.95 -16.35 -8.82
N SER A 89 7.68 -16.65 -7.74
CA SER A 89 9.03 -17.16 -7.95
C SER A 89 8.95 -18.59 -8.49
N GLU A 90 9.78 -18.86 -9.48
CA GLU A 90 10.02 -20.22 -9.98
C GLU A 90 10.72 -21.10 -8.93
N LEU A 91 11.11 -20.49 -7.79
CA LEU A 91 11.66 -21.18 -6.65
C LEU A 91 10.53 -21.62 -5.72
N PRO A 92 10.47 -22.87 -5.30
CA PRO A 92 9.45 -23.37 -4.37
C PRO A 92 9.43 -22.54 -3.08
N GLY A 93 8.25 -22.16 -2.65
CA GLY A 93 7.87 -21.12 -1.67
C GLY A 93 8.36 -21.22 -0.23
N GLU A 94 9.54 -21.75 0.10
CA GLU A 94 9.90 -22.01 1.50
C GLU A 94 10.93 -21.05 2.11
N ALA A 95 11.67 -20.28 1.33
CA ALA A 95 12.85 -19.57 1.86
C ALA A 95 12.72 -18.05 2.00
N HIS A 96 11.59 -17.45 1.63
CA HIS A 96 11.49 -15.99 1.47
C HIS A 96 11.44 -15.18 2.78
N TRP A 97 11.31 -15.84 3.91
CA TRP A 97 11.18 -15.24 5.23
C TRP A 97 12.42 -15.42 6.12
N GLN A 98 13.44 -16.12 5.63
CA GLN A 98 14.71 -16.26 6.37
C GLN A 98 15.50 -14.95 6.28
N ALA A 99 16.22 -14.62 7.34
CA ALA A 99 16.97 -13.36 7.45
C ALA A 99 17.88 -13.08 6.23
N ASP A 100 18.63 -14.08 5.77
CA ASP A 100 19.51 -13.96 4.61
C ASP A 100 18.74 -13.71 3.32
N GLN A 101 17.61 -14.38 3.12
CA GLN A 101 16.75 -14.21 1.95
C GLN A 101 16.13 -12.80 1.92
N VAL A 102 15.63 -12.33 3.07
CA VAL A 102 15.07 -10.97 3.18
C VAL A 102 16.15 -9.91 2.97
N ARG A 103 17.38 -10.15 3.41
CA ARG A 103 18.51 -9.27 3.12
C ARG A 103 18.78 -9.16 1.62
N LEU A 104 18.74 -10.27 0.88
CA LEU A 104 18.87 -10.26 -0.59
C LEU A 104 17.70 -9.55 -1.27
N GLN A 105 16.47 -9.74 -0.79
CA GLN A 105 15.29 -9.01 -1.28
C GLN A 105 15.46 -7.48 -1.07
N LEU A 106 15.99 -7.06 0.09
CA LEU A 106 16.27 -5.64 0.36
C LEU A 106 17.27 -5.05 -0.65
N GLU A 107 18.39 -5.74 -0.90
CA GLU A 107 19.39 -5.28 -1.88
C GLU A 107 18.80 -5.19 -3.30
N ALA A 108 17.97 -6.17 -3.68
CA ALA A 108 17.29 -6.16 -4.96
C ALA A 108 16.29 -4.99 -5.08
N SER A 109 15.53 -4.70 -4.01
CA SER A 109 14.62 -3.55 -3.96
C SER A 109 15.34 -2.22 -4.02
N LEU A 110 16.46 -2.06 -3.30
CA LEU A 110 17.31 -0.86 -3.37
C LEU A 110 17.83 -0.64 -4.80
N HIS A 111 18.30 -1.70 -5.45
CA HIS A 111 18.77 -1.65 -6.84
C HIS A 111 17.65 -1.26 -7.81
N ALA A 112 16.47 -1.90 -7.70
CA ALA A 112 15.32 -1.62 -8.55
C ALA A 112 14.80 -0.19 -8.37
N LEU A 113 14.74 0.30 -7.14
CA LEU A 113 14.33 1.64 -6.78
C LEU A 113 15.41 2.71 -7.06
N LYS A 114 16.63 2.28 -7.47
CA LYS A 114 17.78 3.18 -7.74
C LYS A 114 18.07 4.14 -6.57
N THR A 115 18.11 3.62 -5.36
CA THR A 115 18.30 4.40 -4.14
C THR A 115 19.14 3.64 -3.12
N ASP A 116 19.82 4.35 -2.23
CA ASP A 116 20.64 3.77 -1.17
C ASP A 116 19.82 3.48 0.10
N TYR A 117 18.57 3.95 0.17
CA TYR A 117 17.71 3.76 1.34
C TYR A 117 16.23 3.63 0.97
N ILE A 118 15.49 2.89 1.81
CA ILE A 118 14.04 2.75 1.79
C ILE A 118 13.47 3.44 3.04
N ASP A 119 12.43 4.26 2.87
CA ASP A 119 11.84 4.96 4.02
C ASP A 119 11.06 4.01 4.91
N ILE A 120 10.24 3.10 4.32
CA ILE A 120 9.43 2.14 5.07
C ILE A 120 9.56 0.76 4.42
N TYR A 121 10.17 -0.20 5.14
CA TYR A 121 10.32 -1.58 4.66
C TYR A 121 9.40 -2.51 5.45
N GLN A 122 8.46 -3.17 4.76
CA GLN A 122 7.30 -3.79 5.39
C GLN A 122 7.30 -5.31 5.26
N PHE A 123 7.08 -6.00 6.38
CA PHE A 123 6.70 -7.41 6.43
C PHE A 123 5.35 -7.61 5.74
N HIS A 124 5.28 -8.46 4.68
CA HIS A 124 4.14 -8.49 3.77
C HIS A 124 3.24 -9.71 3.97
N SER A 125 2.25 -9.59 4.86
CA SER A 125 1.17 -10.59 5.04
C SER A 125 1.66 -12.01 5.40
N GLY A 126 2.78 -12.12 6.10
CA GLY A 126 3.30 -13.40 6.56
C GLY A 126 2.49 -14.02 7.70
N THR A 127 2.82 -15.26 8.02
CA THR A 127 2.20 -16.00 9.12
C THR A 127 2.73 -15.55 10.49
N ARG A 128 2.17 -16.12 11.56
CA ARG A 128 2.64 -15.89 12.92
C ARG A 128 4.06 -16.41 13.12
N GLU A 129 4.34 -17.62 12.65
CA GLU A 129 5.66 -18.25 12.76
C GLU A 129 6.75 -17.44 12.04
N GLN A 130 6.40 -16.85 10.88
CA GLN A 130 7.30 -15.98 10.13
C GLN A 130 7.53 -14.65 10.84
N LEU A 131 6.52 -14.10 11.53
CA LEU A 131 6.66 -12.89 12.33
C LEU A 131 7.51 -13.17 13.59
N ASP A 132 7.33 -14.31 14.26
CA ASP A 132 8.04 -14.66 15.49
C ASP A 132 9.49 -15.14 15.26
N ASN A 133 10.06 -14.88 14.07
CA ASN A 133 11.45 -15.18 13.73
C ASN A 133 12.38 -14.04 14.22
N ASP A 134 13.02 -14.24 15.37
CA ASP A 134 13.90 -13.24 15.99
C ASP A 134 15.13 -12.90 15.14
N ASP A 135 15.68 -13.85 14.37
CA ASP A 135 16.80 -13.62 13.47
C ASP A 135 16.43 -12.65 12.35
N LEU A 136 15.21 -12.74 11.82
CA LEU A 136 14.69 -11.81 10.83
C LEU A 136 14.66 -10.38 11.36
N TRP A 137 14.06 -10.15 12.54
CA TRP A 137 13.98 -8.81 13.11
C TRP A 137 15.31 -8.27 13.56
N THR A 138 16.20 -9.12 14.06
CA THR A 138 17.59 -8.75 14.37
C THR A 138 18.31 -8.26 13.11
N MET A 139 18.19 -8.99 12.01
CA MET A 139 18.77 -8.59 10.71
C MET A 139 18.17 -7.26 10.22
N LEU A 140 16.85 -7.12 10.25
CA LEU A 140 16.14 -5.90 9.80
C LEU A 140 16.57 -4.67 10.63
N ASN A 141 16.65 -4.80 11.95
CA ASN A 141 17.15 -3.70 12.82
C ASN A 141 18.61 -3.32 12.52
N LYS A 142 19.46 -4.27 12.14
CA LYS A 142 20.82 -3.96 11.64
C LYS A 142 20.78 -3.15 10.34
N GLN A 143 19.82 -3.40 9.44
CA GLN A 143 19.67 -2.59 8.22
C GLN A 143 19.16 -1.17 8.53
N VAL A 144 18.35 -1.00 9.59
CA VAL A 144 17.97 0.32 10.10
C VAL A 144 19.20 1.06 10.64
N GLN A 145 20.01 0.40 11.45
CA GLN A 145 21.26 1.00 11.98
C GLN A 145 22.28 1.35 10.88
N ALA A 146 22.31 0.56 9.80
CA ALA A 146 23.15 0.82 8.62
C ALA A 146 22.60 1.94 7.72
N GLY A 147 21.40 2.47 7.97
CA GLY A 147 20.78 3.54 7.20
C GLY A 147 20.14 3.09 5.88
N LYS A 148 20.13 1.78 5.57
CA LYS A 148 19.48 1.24 4.37
C LYS A 148 17.95 1.24 4.48
N VAL A 149 17.41 1.20 5.68
CA VAL A 149 15.99 1.30 6.00
C VAL A 149 15.80 2.37 7.06
N ARG A 150 14.88 3.30 6.87
CA ARG A 150 14.60 4.32 7.91
C ARG A 150 13.66 3.80 8.97
N TYR A 151 12.57 3.14 8.55
CA TYR A 151 11.54 2.61 9.46
C TYR A 151 11.07 1.24 9.01
N LEU A 152 10.79 0.36 9.98
CA LEU A 152 10.16 -0.93 9.73
C LEU A 152 8.63 -0.79 9.76
N GLY A 153 7.95 -1.60 8.92
CA GLY A 153 6.51 -1.69 8.84
C GLY A 153 6.01 -3.12 8.81
N ILE A 154 4.69 -3.29 9.01
CA ILE A 154 3.96 -4.53 8.79
C ILE A 154 2.73 -4.23 7.95
N SER A 155 2.59 -4.89 6.79
CA SER A 155 1.36 -4.93 6.01
C SER A 155 0.60 -6.20 6.38
N ILE A 156 -0.41 -6.09 7.25
CA ILE A 156 -1.22 -7.24 7.66
C ILE A 156 -2.15 -7.69 6.54
N GLY A 157 -2.34 -9.01 6.40
CA GLY A 157 -3.22 -9.59 5.38
C GLY A 157 -4.70 -9.30 5.66
N GLN A 158 -5.10 -9.48 6.91
CA GLN A 158 -6.48 -9.30 7.37
C GLN A 158 -6.50 -8.61 8.76
N PRO A 159 -7.56 -7.85 9.10
CA PRO A 159 -7.72 -7.25 10.42
C PRO A 159 -7.72 -8.25 11.59
N SER A 160 -8.03 -9.52 11.32
CA SER A 160 -7.93 -10.60 12.32
C SER A 160 -6.49 -10.91 12.76
N GLN A 161 -5.47 -10.43 12.03
CA GLN A 161 -4.06 -10.57 12.39
C GLN A 161 -3.59 -9.54 13.41
N LEU A 162 -4.43 -9.18 14.38
CA LEU A 162 -4.15 -8.20 15.44
C LEU A 162 -2.85 -8.52 16.20
N TYR A 163 -2.54 -9.81 16.39
CA TYR A 163 -1.29 -10.25 17.00
C TYR A 163 -0.05 -9.59 16.39
N GLN A 164 -0.01 -9.43 15.08
CA GLN A 164 1.13 -8.78 14.39
C GLN A 164 1.23 -7.29 14.78
N VAL A 165 0.09 -6.63 14.93
CA VAL A 165 0.02 -5.22 15.32
C VAL A 165 0.43 -5.03 16.78
N ASP A 166 -0.02 -5.90 17.68
CA ASP A 166 0.31 -5.81 19.10
C ASP A 166 1.80 -6.05 19.38
N ARG A 167 2.48 -6.83 18.52
CA ARG A 167 3.92 -7.08 18.58
C ARG A 167 4.76 -5.95 17.97
N ALA A 168 4.16 -5.03 17.21
CA ALA A 168 4.86 -4.07 16.35
C ALA A 168 5.94 -3.28 17.10
N THR A 169 5.62 -2.66 18.22
CA THR A 169 6.59 -1.84 18.98
C THR A 169 7.76 -2.67 19.52
N ALA A 170 7.52 -3.88 20.00
CA ALA A 170 8.56 -4.78 20.50
C ALA A 170 9.53 -5.25 19.39
N LEU A 171 9.06 -5.29 18.13
CA LEU A 171 9.86 -5.64 16.94
C LEU A 171 10.58 -4.43 16.30
N GLY A 172 10.43 -3.22 16.86
CA GLY A 172 10.98 -2.00 16.27
C GLY A 172 10.16 -1.42 15.11
N VAL A 173 8.94 -1.93 14.91
CA VAL A 173 8.03 -1.48 13.85
C VAL A 173 7.35 -0.17 14.22
N SER A 174 7.23 0.71 13.24
CA SER A 174 6.64 2.05 13.41
C SER A 174 5.43 2.30 12.52
N VAL A 175 5.19 1.45 11.50
CA VAL A 175 4.13 1.64 10.52
C VAL A 175 3.33 0.35 10.33
N ILE A 176 2.00 0.47 10.33
CA ILE A 176 1.07 -0.61 9.98
C ILE A 176 0.35 -0.27 8.68
N GLN A 177 0.27 -1.23 7.77
CA GLN A 177 -0.57 -1.14 6.59
C GLN A 177 -1.72 -2.14 6.73
N THR A 178 -2.96 -1.69 6.58
CA THR A 178 -4.16 -2.53 6.75
C THR A 178 -5.23 -2.22 5.71
N ILE A 179 -6.10 -3.18 5.42
CA ILE A 179 -7.32 -2.94 4.65
C ILE A 179 -8.26 -2.06 5.48
N TYR A 180 -8.67 -0.92 4.91
CA TYR A 180 -9.69 -0.08 5.50
C TYR A 180 -10.43 0.70 4.41
N ASN A 181 -11.74 0.49 4.31
CA ASN A 181 -12.62 1.18 3.36
C ASN A 181 -14.09 1.07 3.80
N ALA A 182 -14.98 1.78 3.11
CA ALA A 182 -16.38 1.90 3.51
C ALA A 182 -17.18 0.59 3.49
N ILE A 183 -16.73 -0.45 2.78
CA ILE A 183 -17.36 -1.80 2.80
C ILE A 183 -16.57 -2.84 3.62
N ASN A 184 -15.37 -2.49 4.07
CA ASN A 184 -14.56 -3.31 4.96
C ASN A 184 -13.83 -2.42 5.98
N ASN A 185 -14.53 -2.12 7.08
CA ASN A 185 -14.06 -1.23 8.13
C ASN A 185 -13.68 -1.96 9.44
N LYS A 186 -13.57 -3.28 9.41
CA LYS A 186 -13.29 -4.12 10.60
C LYS A 186 -12.01 -3.72 11.35
N ALA A 187 -11.04 -3.11 10.66
CA ALA A 187 -9.82 -2.63 11.30
C ALA A 187 -10.10 -1.56 12.39
N ALA A 188 -11.21 -0.82 12.28
CA ALA A 188 -11.59 0.21 13.26
C ALA A 188 -11.89 -0.38 14.67
N GLU A 189 -12.28 -1.64 14.75
CA GLU A 189 -12.64 -2.26 16.02
C GLU A 189 -11.42 -2.65 16.87
N THR A 190 -10.32 -3.04 16.23
CA THR A 190 -9.16 -3.64 16.92
C THR A 190 -7.82 -3.07 16.48
N VAL A 191 -7.55 -3.09 15.18
CA VAL A 191 -6.24 -2.70 14.60
C VAL A 191 -5.96 -1.22 14.83
N LEU A 192 -6.88 -0.33 14.46
CA LEU A 192 -6.68 1.11 14.57
C LEU A 192 -6.54 1.59 16.02
N PRO A 193 -7.33 1.11 16.99
CA PRO A 193 -7.11 1.40 18.41
C PRO A 193 -5.74 0.91 18.92
N SER A 194 -5.26 -0.27 18.48
CA SER A 194 -3.93 -0.76 18.84
C SER A 194 -2.82 0.12 18.26
N CYS A 195 -2.96 0.57 17.01
CA CYS A 195 -2.03 1.51 16.38
C CYS A 195 -1.97 2.85 17.15
N GLN A 196 -3.11 3.41 17.56
CA GLN A 196 -3.16 4.65 18.33
C GLN A 196 -2.45 4.52 19.69
N ARG A 197 -2.69 3.42 20.43
CA ARG A 197 -2.01 3.20 21.72
C ARG A 197 -0.48 3.11 21.61
N GLN A 198 0.02 2.63 20.47
CA GLN A 198 1.45 2.44 20.22
C GLN A 198 2.09 3.61 19.44
N ASP A 199 1.33 4.64 19.08
CA ASP A 199 1.72 5.73 18.19
C ASP A 199 2.31 5.23 16.85
N LEU A 200 1.67 4.20 16.26
CA LEU A 200 2.06 3.66 14.95
C LEU A 200 1.42 4.49 13.83
N GLY A 201 2.19 4.76 12.77
CA GLY A 201 1.65 5.29 11.53
C GLY A 201 0.76 4.27 10.83
N VAL A 202 -0.35 4.71 10.22
CA VAL A 202 -1.26 3.79 9.53
C VAL A 202 -1.44 4.18 8.08
N LEU A 203 -1.17 3.22 7.19
CA LEU A 203 -1.45 3.29 5.76
C LEU A 203 -2.70 2.44 5.47
N ALA A 204 -3.79 3.10 5.05
CA ALA A 204 -5.01 2.40 4.65
C ALA A 204 -4.89 1.95 3.19
N ARG A 205 -4.73 0.64 2.97
CA ARG A 205 -4.71 0.04 1.63
C ARG A 205 -6.12 -0.35 1.17
N VAL A 206 -6.29 -0.48 -0.15
CA VAL A 206 -7.56 -0.85 -0.80
C VAL A 206 -8.70 0.13 -0.45
N PRO A 207 -8.46 1.46 -0.37
CA PRO A 207 -9.51 2.40 0.02
C PRO A 207 -10.69 2.41 -0.96
N LEU A 208 -10.45 2.05 -2.23
CA LEU A 208 -11.48 1.95 -3.28
C LEU A 208 -12.10 0.54 -3.39
N ALA A 209 -11.91 -0.38 -2.42
CA ALA A 209 -12.43 -1.74 -2.45
C ALA A 209 -12.16 -2.46 -3.79
N SER A 210 -10.89 -2.50 -4.24
CA SER A 210 -10.48 -3.03 -5.56
C SER A 210 -11.05 -2.25 -6.76
N GLY A 211 -11.40 -0.98 -6.57
CA GLY A 211 -11.97 -0.08 -7.56
C GLY A 211 -13.51 -0.08 -7.57
N PHE A 212 -14.17 -0.90 -6.77
CA PHE A 212 -15.63 -0.98 -6.75
C PHE A 212 -16.29 0.30 -6.19
N LEU A 213 -15.66 0.97 -5.24
CA LEU A 213 -16.09 2.27 -4.72
C LEU A 213 -15.83 3.45 -5.70
N SER A 214 -15.38 3.19 -6.92
CA SER A 214 -15.32 4.22 -7.98
C SER A 214 -16.65 4.44 -8.70
N GLY A 215 -17.66 3.59 -8.45
CA GLY A 215 -18.96 3.65 -9.11
C GLY A 215 -18.99 3.14 -10.58
N LYS A 216 -17.86 2.64 -11.10
CA LYS A 216 -17.73 2.22 -12.51
C LYS A 216 -18.30 0.85 -12.84
N TYR A 217 -18.54 0.01 -11.83
CA TYR A 217 -18.86 -1.39 -12.03
C TYR A 217 -20.29 -1.71 -11.64
N GLN A 218 -20.95 -2.56 -12.47
CA GLN A 218 -22.22 -3.18 -12.18
C GLN A 218 -22.00 -4.62 -11.70
N PRO A 219 -22.98 -5.25 -11.02
CA PRO A 219 -22.82 -6.60 -10.45
C PRO A 219 -22.43 -7.70 -11.44
N ASP A 220 -22.71 -7.51 -12.71
CA ASP A 220 -22.36 -8.43 -13.81
C ASP A 220 -21.02 -8.13 -14.48
N ALA A 221 -20.23 -7.22 -13.93
CA ALA A 221 -18.94 -6.80 -14.49
C ALA A 221 -17.99 -7.98 -14.69
N GLN A 222 -17.40 -8.07 -15.89
CA GLN A 222 -16.37 -9.03 -16.25
C GLN A 222 -14.99 -8.37 -16.22
N PHE A 223 -13.96 -9.16 -15.89
CA PHE A 223 -12.59 -8.69 -15.81
C PHE A 223 -11.68 -9.47 -16.78
N PRO A 224 -10.69 -8.80 -17.41
CA PRO A 224 -9.72 -9.47 -18.28
C PRO A 224 -8.92 -10.54 -17.52
N VAL A 225 -8.43 -11.56 -18.21
CA VAL A 225 -7.68 -12.69 -17.62
C VAL A 225 -6.42 -12.23 -16.85
N ASN A 226 -5.81 -11.15 -17.29
CA ASN A 226 -4.63 -10.55 -16.63
C ASN A 226 -4.99 -9.54 -15.50
N ASP A 227 -6.25 -9.52 -15.07
CA ASP A 227 -6.69 -8.71 -13.93
C ASP A 227 -6.92 -9.61 -12.71
N VAL A 228 -6.32 -9.29 -11.58
CA VAL A 228 -6.42 -10.07 -10.32
C VAL A 228 -7.86 -10.30 -9.86
N ARG A 229 -8.82 -9.50 -10.33
CA ARG A 229 -10.24 -9.69 -10.00
C ARG A 229 -10.85 -10.86 -10.78
N ALA A 230 -10.28 -11.23 -11.93
CA ALA A 230 -10.68 -12.44 -12.67
C ALA A 230 -10.28 -13.74 -11.94
N GLU A 231 -9.28 -13.70 -11.08
CA GLU A 231 -8.86 -14.86 -10.26
C GLU A 231 -9.84 -15.15 -9.11
N ARG A 232 -10.75 -14.21 -8.81
CA ARG A 232 -11.75 -14.36 -7.75
C ARG A 232 -13.00 -15.09 -8.28
N LYS A 233 -13.69 -15.80 -7.39
CA LYS A 233 -15.02 -16.31 -7.73
C LYS A 233 -15.94 -15.16 -8.12
N PRO A 234 -16.71 -15.26 -9.22
CA PRO A 234 -17.59 -14.18 -9.69
C PRO A 234 -18.53 -13.64 -8.61
N GLU A 235 -19.04 -14.54 -7.76
CA GLU A 235 -19.97 -14.18 -6.67
C GLU A 235 -19.34 -13.25 -5.64
N VAL A 236 -18.02 -13.38 -5.42
CA VAL A 236 -17.28 -12.51 -4.50
C VAL A 236 -17.19 -11.08 -5.06
N ASN A 237 -16.89 -10.95 -6.36
CA ASN A 237 -16.88 -9.65 -7.01
C ASN A 237 -18.29 -9.04 -7.03
N GLN A 238 -19.31 -9.82 -7.42
CA GLN A 238 -20.70 -9.38 -7.44
C GLN A 238 -21.16 -8.87 -6.07
N GLN A 239 -20.89 -9.62 -5.01
CA GLN A 239 -21.23 -9.22 -3.64
C GLN A 239 -20.55 -7.89 -3.25
N GLN A 240 -19.24 -7.76 -3.52
CA GLN A 240 -18.50 -6.54 -3.20
C GLN A 240 -18.99 -5.34 -4.01
N ILE A 241 -19.34 -5.53 -5.29
CA ILE A 241 -19.91 -4.46 -6.14
C ILE A 241 -21.27 -4.03 -5.59
N THR A 242 -22.16 -4.98 -5.26
CA THR A 242 -23.46 -4.68 -4.68
C THR A 242 -23.34 -3.89 -3.37
N GLN A 243 -22.43 -4.29 -2.49
CA GLN A 243 -22.14 -3.55 -1.26
C GLN A 243 -21.60 -2.14 -1.53
N ALA A 244 -20.72 -2.01 -2.54
CA ALA A 244 -20.18 -0.71 -2.92
C ALA A 244 -21.29 0.22 -3.46
N LEU A 245 -22.15 -0.28 -4.32
CA LEU A 245 -23.27 0.52 -4.88
C LEU A 245 -24.19 1.02 -3.77
N ALA A 246 -24.57 0.17 -2.82
CA ALA A 246 -25.41 0.57 -1.69
C ALA A 246 -24.75 1.67 -0.82
N VAL A 247 -23.43 1.62 -0.64
CA VAL A 247 -22.70 2.69 0.06
C VAL A 247 -22.68 3.97 -0.77
N LEU A 248 -22.51 3.87 -2.08
CA LEU A 248 -22.41 5.01 -2.98
C LEU A 248 -23.73 5.79 -3.14
N GLU A 249 -24.88 5.21 -2.82
CA GLU A 249 -26.17 5.93 -2.75
C GLU A 249 -26.13 7.12 -1.80
N ASN A 250 -25.23 7.09 -0.81
CA ASN A 250 -25.08 8.16 0.19
C ASN A 250 -24.00 9.20 -0.19
N VAL A 251 -23.36 9.08 -1.35
CA VAL A 251 -22.36 10.04 -1.81
C VAL A 251 -23.06 11.24 -2.43
N PRO A 252 -22.72 12.50 -2.04
CA PRO A 252 -23.31 13.68 -2.65
C PRO A 252 -23.10 13.71 -4.15
N ALA A 253 -24.12 14.10 -4.91
CA ALA A 253 -24.13 14.04 -6.38
C ALA A 253 -23.01 14.86 -7.07
N ASN A 254 -22.45 15.85 -6.36
CA ASN A 254 -21.35 16.69 -6.85
C ASN A 254 -19.97 16.21 -6.41
N VAL A 255 -19.85 15.02 -5.81
CA VAL A 255 -18.59 14.45 -5.32
C VAL A 255 -18.26 13.19 -6.11
N GLU A 256 -17.05 13.12 -6.64
CA GLU A 256 -16.56 11.91 -7.30
C GLU A 256 -16.48 10.74 -6.29
N PRO A 257 -17.09 9.57 -6.58
CA PRO A 257 -17.11 8.44 -5.67
C PRO A 257 -15.76 8.00 -5.13
N ALA A 258 -14.71 8.00 -5.97
CA ALA A 258 -13.37 7.61 -5.54
C ALA A 258 -12.73 8.66 -4.61
N SER A 259 -12.99 9.95 -4.82
CA SER A 259 -12.57 11.02 -3.90
C SER A 259 -13.25 10.85 -2.54
N TRP A 260 -14.56 10.61 -2.55
CA TRP A 260 -15.34 10.36 -1.34
C TRP A 260 -14.82 9.14 -0.57
N ALA A 261 -14.53 8.04 -1.25
CA ALA A 261 -14.03 6.82 -0.61
C ALA A 261 -12.66 7.04 0.07
N CYS A 262 -11.77 7.83 -0.54
CA CYS A 262 -10.51 8.24 0.08
C CYS A 262 -10.77 9.13 1.31
N ALA A 263 -11.63 10.14 1.19
CA ALA A 263 -12.00 11.03 2.28
C ALA A 263 -12.66 10.29 3.44
N TRP A 264 -13.54 9.33 3.14
CA TRP A 264 -14.18 8.49 4.15
C TRP A 264 -13.15 7.76 5.03
N CYS A 265 -12.14 7.16 4.43
CA CYS A 265 -11.06 6.52 5.19
C CYS A 265 -10.32 7.54 6.07
N LEU A 266 -10.06 8.74 5.56
CA LEU A 266 -9.33 9.80 6.24
C LEU A 266 -10.11 10.44 7.41
N GLN A 267 -11.41 10.20 7.55
CA GLN A 267 -12.19 10.61 8.72
C GLN A 267 -11.72 9.92 10.00
N HIS A 268 -11.16 8.71 9.89
CA HIS A 268 -10.65 8.03 11.07
C HIS A 268 -9.30 8.62 11.52
N PRO A 269 -9.16 9.08 12.78
CA PRO A 269 -7.98 9.83 13.25
C PRO A 269 -6.69 9.00 13.27
N ALA A 270 -6.77 7.67 13.32
CA ALA A 270 -5.59 6.79 13.26
C ALA A 270 -4.99 6.68 11.86
N ILE A 271 -5.74 7.00 10.79
CA ILE A 271 -5.25 6.87 9.41
C ILE A 271 -4.32 8.05 9.10
N SER A 272 -3.06 7.74 8.81
CA SER A 272 -2.06 8.74 8.38
C SER A 272 -2.19 9.03 6.90
N SER A 273 -2.38 8.00 6.06
CA SER A 273 -2.56 8.16 4.62
C SER A 273 -3.39 7.01 4.04
N VAL A 274 -4.13 7.29 2.97
CA VAL A 274 -4.71 6.26 2.10
C VAL A 274 -3.81 6.06 0.88
N ILE A 275 -3.71 4.82 0.39
CA ILE A 275 -2.86 4.46 -0.76
C ILE A 275 -3.70 3.83 -1.88
N PRO A 276 -4.59 4.59 -2.54
CA PRO A 276 -5.37 4.10 -3.66
C PRO A 276 -4.47 3.72 -4.84
N GLY A 277 -4.81 2.61 -5.53
CA GLY A 277 -4.18 2.24 -6.79
C GLY A 277 -4.61 3.17 -7.92
N ILE A 278 -3.72 3.35 -8.90
CA ILE A 278 -3.94 4.23 -10.05
C ILE A 278 -3.54 3.55 -11.36
N LYS A 279 -4.21 3.91 -12.46
CA LYS A 279 -3.86 3.51 -13.82
C LYS A 279 -3.72 4.71 -14.78
N THR A 280 -4.18 5.91 -14.38
CA THR A 280 -4.18 7.12 -15.21
C THR A 280 -3.98 8.37 -14.35
N ILE A 281 -3.55 9.46 -14.98
CA ILE A 281 -3.44 10.78 -14.33
C ILE A 281 -4.80 11.26 -13.82
N GLU A 282 -5.87 11.00 -14.56
CA GLU A 282 -7.24 11.35 -14.14
C GLU A 282 -7.62 10.66 -12.82
N GLN A 283 -7.37 9.34 -12.71
CA GLN A 283 -7.61 8.61 -11.47
C GLN A 283 -6.78 9.16 -10.31
N LEU A 284 -5.51 9.52 -10.56
CA LEU A 284 -4.65 10.16 -9.58
C LEU A 284 -5.26 11.47 -9.06
N GLN A 285 -5.74 12.32 -9.96
CA GLN A 285 -6.35 13.61 -9.62
C GLN A 285 -7.64 13.44 -8.81
N ILE A 286 -8.50 12.52 -9.24
CA ILE A 286 -9.74 12.19 -8.52
C ILE A 286 -9.41 11.67 -7.11
N ASN A 287 -8.48 10.73 -6.99
CA ASN A 287 -8.09 10.20 -5.68
C ASN A 287 -7.52 11.30 -4.77
N ALA A 288 -6.64 12.15 -5.31
CA ALA A 288 -5.99 13.24 -4.58
C ALA A 288 -7.00 14.28 -4.05
N ALA A 289 -8.09 14.53 -4.78
CA ALA A 289 -9.15 15.44 -4.34
C ALA A 289 -9.83 14.99 -3.04
N GLY A 290 -9.79 13.69 -2.73
CA GLY A 290 -10.26 13.17 -1.44
C GLY A 290 -9.51 13.71 -0.21
N ALA A 291 -8.33 14.31 -0.39
CA ALA A 291 -7.59 14.96 0.70
C ALA A 291 -8.23 16.26 1.18
N ASP A 292 -9.09 16.87 0.39
CA ASP A 292 -9.64 18.21 0.61
C ASP A 292 -11.14 18.21 0.98
N LEU A 293 -11.78 17.02 0.95
CA LEU A 293 -13.17 16.77 1.35
C LEU A 293 -13.37 16.66 2.89
#